data_5694a510ce88cf5bdf7cdbf6c3ff7318
#
_entry.id   5694a510ce88cf5bdf7cdbf6c3ff7318
#
_cell.length_a   1.000
_cell.length_b   1.000
_cell.length_c   1.000
_cell.angle_alpha   90.00
_cell.angle_beta   90.00
_cell.angle_gamma   90.00
#
_symmetry.space_group_name_H-M   'P 1'
#
loop_
_entity.id
_entity.type
_entity.pdbx_description
1 polymer ?
#
loop_
_entity_poly.entity_id
_entity_poly.type
_entity_poly.pdbx_seq_one_letter_code
_entity_poly.pdbx_strand_id
1 'polypeptide(L)'
;RRRMLTAECEGRTAAMLHLVPFESELGRSTYIYGVATAPEFRRRGLAGKLMREAMRLIGEQGDEAAFLIPSEEWLHGFYAKYGFEGAVPVTFSSQDGFDFGTGNASKDRAMVWRRAPGAPLPEALHCTYAKR
;
A
#
# COMPACT_ATOMS: atom_id res chain seq x y z
N ARG A 1 5.15 -11.25 -6.47
CA ARG A 1 5.14 -10.74 -7.84
C ARG A 1 4.49 -9.35 -7.88
N ARG A 2 5.18 -8.40 -8.47
CA ARG A 2 4.67 -7.05 -8.60
C ARG A 2 3.50 -7.00 -9.58
N ARG A 3 2.50 -6.21 -9.24
CA ARG A 3 1.37 -5.94 -10.12
C ARG A 3 1.10 -4.45 -10.17
N MET A 4 0.64 -3.98 -11.32
CA MET A 4 0.18 -2.61 -11.46
C MET A 4 -1.31 -2.65 -11.80
N LEU A 5 -2.11 -1.91 -11.05
CA LEU A 5 -3.52 -1.72 -11.35
C LEU A 5 -3.71 -0.33 -11.96
N THR A 6 -4.50 -0.26 -13.03
CA THR A 6 -4.78 1.01 -13.68
C THR A 6 -6.29 1.20 -13.84
N ALA A 7 -6.70 2.45 -13.84
CA ALA A 7 -8.07 2.84 -14.21
C ALA A 7 -8.00 3.69 -15.46
N GLU A 8 -8.73 3.27 -16.49
CA GLU A 8 -8.80 3.98 -17.75
C GLU A 8 -10.00 4.94 -17.75
N CYS A 9 -9.80 6.10 -18.37
CA CYS A 9 -10.87 7.06 -18.54
C CYS A 9 -10.61 7.84 -19.83
N GLU A 10 -11.62 7.91 -20.69
CA GLU A 10 -11.51 8.61 -21.97
C GLU A 10 -10.33 8.13 -22.82
N GLY A 11 -10.07 6.81 -22.79
CA GLY A 11 -8.99 6.19 -23.58
C GLY A 11 -7.59 6.40 -23.04
N ARG A 12 -7.47 6.95 -21.83
CA ARG A 12 -6.17 7.22 -21.21
C ARG A 12 -6.08 6.61 -19.82
N THR A 13 -4.88 6.29 -19.37
CA THR A 13 -4.66 5.84 -18.01
C THR A 13 -4.85 7.03 -17.08
N ALA A 14 -5.90 6.99 -16.26
CA ALA A 14 -6.29 8.09 -15.40
C ALA A 14 -5.79 7.92 -13.97
N ALA A 15 -5.60 6.70 -13.52
CA ALA A 15 -5.10 6.42 -12.16
C ALA A 15 -4.33 5.11 -12.15
N MET A 16 -3.43 4.96 -11.18
CA MET A 16 -2.63 3.75 -11.05
C MET A 16 -2.23 3.51 -9.60
N LEU A 17 -1.91 2.26 -9.29
CA LEU A 17 -1.19 1.88 -8.08
C LEU A 17 -0.42 0.58 -8.34
N HIS A 18 0.56 0.32 -7.50
CA HIS A 18 1.36 -0.90 -7.59
C HIS A 18 1.14 -1.75 -6.35
N LEU A 19 1.09 -3.06 -6.54
CA LEU A 19 1.05 -4.05 -5.47
C LEU A 19 2.39 -4.77 -5.45
N VAL A 20 3.11 -4.69 -4.35
CA VAL A 20 4.45 -5.26 -4.24
C VAL A 20 4.48 -6.25 -3.08
N PRO A 21 4.88 -7.52 -3.33
CA PRO A 21 4.87 -8.53 -2.28
C PRO A 21 6.04 -8.37 -1.32
N PHE A 22 5.74 -8.46 -0.01
CA PHE A 22 6.74 -8.40 1.05
C PHE A 22 6.44 -9.42 2.14
N GLU A 23 7.45 -9.74 2.92
CA GLU A 23 7.30 -10.41 4.21
C GLU A 23 7.62 -9.40 5.29
N SER A 24 6.89 -9.45 6.39
CA SER A 24 7.07 -8.53 7.52
C SER A 24 6.78 -9.26 8.82
N GLU A 25 6.87 -8.55 9.96
CA GLU A 25 6.48 -9.08 11.25
C GLU A 25 5.04 -9.57 11.27
N LEU A 26 4.20 -9.07 10.36
CA LEU A 26 2.81 -9.47 10.25
C LEU A 26 2.60 -10.64 9.31
N GLY A 27 3.67 -11.18 8.73
CA GLY A 27 3.61 -12.31 7.81
C GLY A 27 3.57 -11.87 6.36
N ARG A 28 2.88 -12.68 5.54
CA ARG A 28 2.72 -12.40 4.11
C ARG A 28 1.98 -11.08 3.91
N SER A 29 2.63 -10.14 3.24
CA SER A 29 2.15 -8.77 3.14
C SER A 29 2.20 -8.25 1.71
N THR A 30 1.39 -7.24 1.43
CA THR A 30 1.45 -6.47 0.18
C THR A 30 1.64 -5.00 0.51
N TYR A 31 2.60 -4.38 -0.16
CA TYR A 31 2.82 -2.94 -0.09
C TYR A 31 2.09 -2.29 -1.27
N ILE A 32 1.22 -1.34 -0.97
CA ILE A 32 0.52 -0.56 -1.98
C ILE A 32 1.35 0.69 -2.23
N TYR A 33 1.89 0.80 -3.43
CA TYR A 33 2.90 1.81 -3.76
C TYR A 33 2.48 2.63 -4.97
N GLY A 34 2.84 3.91 -4.96
CA GLY A 34 2.69 4.76 -6.14
C GLY A 34 1.24 5.03 -6.53
N VAL A 35 0.36 5.20 -5.54
CA VAL A 35 -1.04 5.56 -5.82
C VAL A 35 -1.06 6.96 -6.43
N ALA A 36 -1.58 7.07 -7.64
CA ALA A 36 -1.59 8.35 -8.36
C ALA A 36 -2.84 8.47 -9.24
N THR A 37 -3.34 9.69 -9.36
CA THR A 37 -4.42 10.03 -10.27
C THR A 37 -4.01 11.26 -11.07
N ALA A 38 -4.16 11.18 -12.40
CA ALA A 38 -3.86 12.32 -13.26
C ALA A 38 -4.74 13.52 -12.87
N PRO A 39 -4.18 14.75 -12.86
CA PRO A 39 -4.92 15.93 -12.37
C PRO A 39 -6.28 16.12 -13.01
N GLU A 40 -6.42 15.91 -14.32
CA GLU A 40 -7.66 16.09 -15.06
C GLU A 40 -8.73 15.05 -14.73
N PHE A 41 -8.34 13.96 -14.06
CA PHE A 41 -9.28 12.89 -13.67
C PHE A 41 -9.51 12.79 -12.18
N ARG A 42 -9.03 13.75 -11.41
CA ARG A 42 -9.26 13.78 -9.96
C ARG A 42 -10.72 14.02 -9.65
N ARG A 43 -11.13 13.60 -8.43
CA ARG A 43 -12.50 13.76 -7.91
C ARG A 43 -13.54 12.94 -8.67
N ARG A 44 -13.12 11.90 -9.39
CA ARG A 44 -14.03 10.97 -10.06
C ARG A 44 -14.11 9.62 -9.37
N GLY A 45 -13.49 9.48 -8.19
CA GLY A 45 -13.53 8.25 -7.42
C GLY A 45 -12.63 7.13 -7.96
N LEU A 46 -11.70 7.45 -8.85
CA LEU A 46 -10.85 6.42 -9.47
C LEU A 46 -9.88 5.77 -8.49
N ALA A 47 -9.28 6.56 -7.61
CA ALA A 47 -8.40 6.00 -6.58
C ALA A 47 -9.16 5.04 -5.67
N GLY A 48 -10.41 5.38 -5.32
CA GLY A 48 -11.26 4.50 -4.53
C GLY A 48 -11.59 3.20 -5.24
N LYS A 49 -11.84 3.25 -6.54
CA LYS A 49 -12.07 2.03 -7.34
C LYS A 49 -10.84 1.14 -7.33
N LEU A 50 -9.64 1.72 -7.51
CA LEU A 50 -8.40 0.97 -7.48
C LEU A 50 -8.13 0.38 -6.11
N MET A 51 -8.41 1.13 -5.05
CA MET A 51 -8.23 0.62 -3.68
C MET A 51 -9.16 -0.55 -3.40
N ARG A 52 -10.41 -0.50 -3.83
CA ARG A 52 -11.34 -1.63 -3.66
C ARG A 52 -10.84 -2.86 -4.39
N GLU A 53 -10.36 -2.71 -5.63
CA GLU A 53 -9.80 -3.83 -6.39
C GLU A 53 -8.54 -4.37 -5.74
N ALA A 54 -7.66 -3.49 -5.26
CA ALA A 54 -6.45 -3.90 -4.56
C ALA A 54 -6.78 -4.73 -3.33
N MET A 55 -7.74 -4.29 -2.52
CA MET A 55 -8.12 -5.01 -1.31
C MET A 55 -8.78 -6.35 -1.62
N ARG A 56 -9.53 -6.44 -2.72
CA ARG A 56 -10.08 -7.70 -3.18
C ARG A 56 -8.97 -8.69 -3.54
N LEU A 57 -7.98 -8.24 -4.29
CA LEU A 57 -6.84 -9.08 -4.68
C LEU A 57 -6.02 -9.51 -3.46
N ILE A 58 -5.75 -8.59 -2.55
CA ILE A 58 -5.01 -8.88 -1.32
C ILE A 58 -5.73 -9.95 -0.51
N GLY A 59 -7.05 -9.84 -0.39
CA GLY A 59 -7.85 -10.85 0.30
C GLY A 59 -7.78 -12.22 -0.39
N GLU A 60 -7.88 -12.26 -1.70
CA GLU A 60 -7.82 -13.50 -2.48
C GLU A 60 -6.46 -14.17 -2.42
N GLN A 61 -5.39 -13.37 -2.37
CA GLN A 61 -4.02 -13.90 -2.27
C GLN A 61 -3.73 -14.53 -0.92
N GLY A 62 -4.56 -14.30 0.08
CA GLY A 62 -4.34 -14.81 1.42
C GLY A 62 -3.32 -14.02 2.21
N ASP A 63 -3.10 -12.76 1.89
CA ASP A 63 -2.19 -11.91 2.65
C ASP A 63 -2.69 -11.70 4.08
N GLU A 64 -1.77 -11.71 5.03
CA GLU A 64 -2.08 -11.44 6.43
C GLU A 64 -2.15 -9.95 6.71
N ALA A 65 -1.47 -9.13 5.90
CA ALA A 65 -1.44 -7.70 6.07
C ALA A 65 -1.20 -6.99 4.74
N ALA A 66 -1.55 -5.72 4.72
CA ALA A 66 -1.16 -4.80 3.66
C ALA A 66 -0.76 -3.48 4.33
N PHE A 67 0.13 -2.75 3.69
CA PHE A 67 0.55 -1.49 4.23
C PHE A 67 0.84 -0.49 3.12
N LEU A 68 0.79 0.78 3.47
CA LEU A 68 1.08 1.87 2.55
C LEU A 68 1.60 3.07 3.34
N ILE A 69 2.32 3.95 2.65
CA ILE A 69 2.84 5.18 3.25
C ILE A 69 2.06 6.33 2.62
N PRO A 70 1.15 6.98 3.38
CA PRO A 70 0.44 8.14 2.84
C PRO A 70 1.41 9.26 2.49
N SER A 71 1.25 9.85 1.32
CA SER A 71 2.12 10.94 0.89
C SER A 71 1.82 12.25 1.63
N GLU A 72 0.62 12.38 2.18
CA GLU A 72 0.20 13.56 2.92
C GLU A 72 -0.71 13.19 4.09
N GLU A 73 -0.69 14.03 5.10
CA GLU A 73 -1.42 13.83 6.35
C GLU A 73 -2.93 13.61 6.14
N TRP A 74 -3.53 14.38 5.25
CA TRP A 74 -4.98 14.30 5.02
C TRP A 74 -5.42 12.99 4.38
N LEU A 75 -4.49 12.24 3.79
CA LEU A 75 -4.79 10.95 3.18
C LEU A 75 -5.05 9.85 4.21
N HIS A 76 -4.69 10.06 5.48
CA HIS A 76 -4.98 9.08 6.52
C HIS A 76 -6.47 8.76 6.59
N GLY A 77 -7.32 9.80 6.52
CA GLY A 77 -8.77 9.60 6.52
C GLY A 77 -9.26 8.84 5.30
N PHE A 78 -8.65 9.09 4.14
CA PHE A 78 -9.00 8.37 2.92
C PHE A 78 -8.70 6.86 3.05
N TYR A 79 -7.49 6.52 3.47
CA TYR A 79 -7.10 5.12 3.58
C TYR A 79 -7.78 4.41 4.75
N ALA A 80 -8.15 5.13 5.79
CA ALA A 80 -8.90 4.53 6.91
C ALA A 80 -10.21 3.90 6.46
N LYS A 81 -10.81 4.40 5.40
CA LYS A 81 -12.05 3.84 4.84
C LYS A 81 -11.88 2.39 4.36
N TYR A 82 -10.65 1.99 4.06
CA TYR A 82 -10.34 0.66 3.55
C TYR A 82 -9.74 -0.25 4.62
N GLY A 83 -9.80 0.18 5.88
CA GLY A 83 -9.33 -0.61 7.01
C GLY A 83 -7.89 -0.38 7.41
N PHE A 84 -7.23 0.62 6.85
CA PHE A 84 -5.86 0.96 7.22
C PHE A 84 -5.85 1.81 8.47
N GLU A 85 -4.90 1.53 9.35
CA GLU A 85 -4.78 2.24 10.63
C GLU A 85 -3.31 2.42 11.03
N GLY A 86 -3.08 3.32 11.98
CA GLY A 86 -1.79 3.51 12.60
C GLY A 86 -0.80 4.30 11.77
N ALA A 87 0.39 4.44 12.32
CA ALA A 87 1.51 5.11 11.69
C ALA A 87 2.78 4.43 12.21
N VAL A 88 3.11 3.27 11.61
CA VAL A 88 4.17 2.40 12.09
C VAL A 88 5.45 2.69 11.33
N PRO A 89 6.59 2.91 12.01
CA PRO A 89 7.85 3.06 11.33
C PRO A 89 8.14 1.85 10.46
N VAL A 90 8.57 2.07 9.22
CA VAL A 90 8.81 0.99 8.28
C VAL A 90 10.18 1.14 7.63
N THR A 91 10.88 0.02 7.47
CA THR A 91 12.11 -0.06 6.71
C THR A 91 12.00 -1.20 5.71
N PHE A 92 12.62 -1.01 4.56
CA PHE A 92 12.58 -1.98 3.47
C PHE A 92 13.96 -2.55 3.22
N SER A 93 14.03 -3.88 3.10
CA SER A 93 15.20 -4.57 2.59
C SER A 93 14.90 -5.00 1.16
N SER A 94 15.69 -4.57 0.22
CA SER A 94 15.54 -4.95 -1.17
C SER A 94 16.79 -5.66 -1.64
N GLN A 95 16.62 -6.83 -2.23
CA GLN A 95 17.74 -7.56 -2.81
C GLN A 95 18.21 -6.93 -4.12
N ASP A 96 17.36 -6.09 -4.72
CA ASP A 96 17.64 -5.44 -5.99
C ASP A 96 18.16 -4.02 -5.82
N GLY A 97 18.38 -3.58 -4.58
CA GLY A 97 18.84 -2.23 -4.31
C GLY A 97 17.79 -1.14 -4.52
N PHE A 98 16.55 -1.53 -4.80
CA PHE A 98 15.47 -0.57 -4.98
C PHE A 98 14.88 -0.17 -3.63
N ASP A 99 14.81 1.13 -3.39
CA ASP A 99 14.26 1.68 -2.15
C ASP A 99 12.81 2.10 -2.38
N PHE A 100 11.87 1.45 -1.68
CA PHE A 100 10.45 1.75 -1.76
C PHE A 100 10.02 2.84 -0.78
N GLY A 101 10.91 3.34 0.04
CA GLY A 101 10.61 4.41 0.99
C GLY A 101 10.67 5.78 0.34
N THR A 102 10.50 6.80 1.16
CA THR A 102 10.53 8.20 0.70
C THR A 102 11.95 8.74 0.55
N GLY A 103 12.96 7.92 0.83
CA GLY A 103 14.35 8.35 0.90
C GLY A 103 14.74 8.87 2.27
N ASN A 104 13.81 8.85 3.23
CA ASN A 104 14.07 9.26 4.61
C ASN A 104 13.49 8.22 5.55
N ALA A 105 14.21 7.13 5.73
CA ALA A 105 13.78 5.97 6.50
C ALA A 105 13.33 6.33 7.93
N SER A 106 13.92 7.36 8.53
CA SER A 106 13.55 7.76 9.88
C SER A 106 12.17 8.39 9.97
N LYS A 107 11.60 8.80 8.84
CA LYS A 107 10.29 9.44 8.77
C LYS A 107 9.23 8.62 8.05
N ASP A 108 9.60 7.49 7.46
CA ASP A 108 8.63 6.65 6.79
C ASP A 108 7.71 5.99 7.83
N ARG A 109 6.42 6.25 7.71
CA ARG A 109 5.39 5.70 8.60
C ARG A 109 4.31 5.07 7.75
N ALA A 110 3.99 3.81 8.01
CA ALA A 110 3.00 3.07 7.25
C ALA A 110 1.68 2.95 7.99
N MET A 111 0.58 3.08 7.26
CA MET A 111 -0.71 2.62 7.71
C MET A 111 -0.84 1.15 7.37
N VAL A 112 -1.51 0.38 8.21
CA VAL A 112 -1.57 -1.08 8.12
C VAL A 112 -3.01 -1.58 8.11
N TRP A 113 -3.30 -2.49 7.18
CA TRP A 113 -4.50 -3.32 7.20
C TRP A 113 -4.08 -4.72 7.62
N ARG A 114 -4.87 -5.37 8.47
CA ARG A 114 -4.63 -6.76 8.90
C ARG A 114 -5.86 -7.61 8.65
N ARG A 115 -5.62 -8.85 8.18
CA ARG A 115 -6.69 -9.81 7.99
C ARG A 115 -7.38 -10.16 9.30
N ALA A 116 -6.62 -10.30 10.37
CA ALA A 116 -7.11 -10.62 11.70
C ALA A 116 -6.70 -9.54 12.69
N PRO A 117 -7.43 -8.41 12.74
CA PRO A 117 -7.12 -7.36 13.70
C PRO A 117 -7.47 -7.82 15.12
N GLY A 118 -6.87 -7.19 16.12
CA GLY A 118 -7.15 -7.52 17.52
C GLY A 118 -5.93 -7.44 18.41
N ALA A 119 -4.75 -7.69 17.86
CA ALA A 119 -3.50 -7.50 18.58
C ALA A 119 -2.99 -6.07 18.35
N PRO A 120 -2.16 -5.52 19.24
CA PRO A 120 -1.51 -4.22 18.99
C PRO A 120 -0.67 -4.27 17.73
N LEU A 121 -0.58 -3.14 17.04
CA LEU A 121 0.33 -3.03 15.91
C LEU A 121 1.78 -3.17 16.40
N PRO A 122 2.68 -3.74 15.59
CA PRO A 122 4.08 -3.81 15.95
C PRO A 122 4.68 -2.41 16.09
N GLU A 123 5.74 -2.27 16.88
CA GLU A 123 6.42 -0.99 17.06
C GLU A 123 7.12 -0.52 15.80
N ALA A 124 7.52 -1.45 14.93
CA ALA A 124 8.17 -1.16 13.66
C ALA A 124 7.93 -2.32 12.70
N LEU A 125 7.97 -2.03 11.41
CA LEU A 125 7.89 -3.03 10.35
C LEU A 125 9.22 -3.10 9.62
N HIS A 126 9.74 -4.31 9.48
CA HIS A 126 10.92 -4.60 8.67
C HIS A 126 10.44 -5.46 7.51
N CYS A 127 10.44 -4.89 6.32
CA CYS A 127 9.82 -5.51 5.16
C CYS A 127 10.88 -6.02 4.20
N THR A 128 10.80 -7.32 3.88
CA THR A 128 11.70 -7.97 2.95
C THR A 128 10.94 -8.35 1.70
N TYR A 129 11.48 -7.98 0.54
CA TYR A 129 10.84 -8.29 -0.73
C TYR A 129 10.64 -9.80 -0.88
N ALA A 130 9.43 -10.20 -1.24
CA ALA A 130 9.08 -11.61 -1.41
C ALA A 130 8.98 -11.94 -2.90
N LYS A 131 9.73 -12.94 -3.33
CA LYS A 131 9.66 -13.42 -4.72
C LYS A 131 8.54 -14.46 -4.81
N ARG A 132 7.32 -14.01 -5.03
CA ARG A 132 6.18 -14.91 -5.17
C ARG A 132 5.22 -14.48 -6.29
#